data_673d2087972b49038332660003800438
#
_entry.id   673d2087972b49038332660003800438
#
_cell.length_a   1.000
_cell.length_b   1.000
_cell.length_c   1.000
_cell.angle_alpha   90.00
_cell.angle_beta   90.00
_cell.angle_gamma   90.00
#
_symmetry.space_group_name_H-M   'P 1'
#
loop_
_entity.id
_entity.type
_entity.pdbx_description
1 polymer ?
#
loop_
_entity_poly.entity_id
_entity_poly.type
_entity_poly.pdbx_seq_one_letter_code
_entity_poly.pdbx_strand_id
1 'polypeptide(L)'
;EDCILPDSIKKTFRDFLTAGEIPNLLLSGPPGIGKTTVAKALCKELGVDYYVINGSDEGRFLDTVRNNAKNFAATVSLASEASHKVIIIDEADNTTSDVQLLLRASIEEFSANCRFVFTCNYKNKIISPLHSRCSVIDFSVNKRDKPKIAAQFFTRINYILEKEGVESDKKVVAELI
;
A
#
# COMPACT_ATOMS: atom_id res chain seq x y z
N GLU A 1 -10.44 5.95 6.89
CA GLU A 1 -10.32 6.94 8.02
C GLU A 1 -9.44 6.44 9.16
N ASP A 2 -9.38 5.13 9.41
CA ASP A 2 -8.69 4.54 10.57
C ASP A 2 -7.16 4.46 10.47
N CYS A 3 -6.59 4.77 9.32
CA CYS A 3 -5.14 4.76 9.15
C CYS A 3 -4.49 6.00 9.77
N ILE A 4 -3.46 5.78 10.60
CA ILE A 4 -2.67 6.85 11.22
C ILE A 4 -1.56 7.24 10.27
N LEU A 5 -1.69 8.40 9.63
CA LEU A 5 -0.80 8.89 8.58
C LEU A 5 -0.67 10.42 8.66
N PRO A 6 0.41 11.00 8.12
CA PRO A 6 0.51 12.43 7.88
C PRO A 6 -0.67 12.96 7.04
N ASP A 7 -1.12 14.16 7.36
CA ASP A 7 -2.29 14.78 6.71
C ASP A 7 -2.12 14.92 5.19
N SER A 8 -0.90 15.18 4.73
CA SER A 8 -0.56 15.26 3.30
C SER A 8 -0.81 13.93 2.58
N ILE A 9 -0.40 12.82 3.19
CA ILE A 9 -0.60 11.47 2.64
C ILE A 9 -2.09 11.11 2.66
N LYS A 10 -2.79 11.41 3.77
CA LYS A 10 -4.25 11.20 3.86
C LYS A 10 -4.99 11.95 2.76
N LYS A 11 -4.59 13.20 2.48
CA LYS A 11 -5.19 13.99 1.41
C LYS A 11 -5.01 13.30 0.05
N THR A 12 -3.79 12.89 -0.29
CA THR A 12 -3.50 12.19 -1.55
C THR A 12 -4.37 10.94 -1.73
N PHE A 13 -4.53 10.12 -0.69
CA PHE A 13 -5.39 8.94 -0.77
C PHE A 13 -6.87 9.28 -0.86
N ARG A 14 -7.34 10.35 -0.21
CA ARG A 14 -8.72 10.84 -0.38
C ARG A 14 -8.97 11.32 -1.81
N ASP A 15 -7.99 11.96 -2.43
CA ASP A 15 -8.10 12.40 -3.83
C ASP A 15 -8.28 11.19 -4.76
N PHE A 16 -7.57 10.06 -4.53
CA PHE A 16 -7.79 8.81 -5.27
C PHE A 16 -9.18 8.22 -5.03
N LEU A 17 -9.65 8.21 -3.78
CA LEU A 17 -11.00 7.75 -3.44
C LEU A 17 -12.07 8.60 -4.15
N THR A 18 -11.89 9.91 -4.18
CA THR A 18 -12.81 10.83 -4.87
C THR A 18 -12.80 10.65 -6.38
N ALA A 19 -11.62 10.36 -6.95
CA ALA A 19 -11.48 10.08 -8.38
C ALA A 19 -12.04 8.70 -8.79
N GLY A 20 -12.25 7.79 -7.81
CA GLY A 20 -12.68 6.42 -8.06
C GLY A 20 -11.63 5.55 -8.74
N GLU A 21 -10.38 5.99 -8.79
CA GLU A 21 -9.29 5.30 -9.48
C GLU A 21 -8.00 5.33 -8.67
N ILE A 22 -7.31 4.18 -8.62
CA ILE A 22 -5.97 4.04 -8.04
C ILE A 22 -4.97 4.08 -9.20
N PRO A 23 -4.02 5.04 -9.23
CA PRO A 23 -2.93 4.98 -10.20
C PRO A 23 -1.91 3.89 -9.81
N ASN A 24 -0.92 3.63 -10.66
CA ASN A 24 0.23 2.83 -10.23
C ASN A 24 0.98 3.59 -9.13
N LEU A 25 1.21 2.93 -7.99
CA LEU A 25 1.79 3.53 -6.80
C LEU A 25 3.10 2.84 -6.39
N LEU A 26 4.04 3.62 -5.89
CA LEU A 26 5.22 3.14 -5.17
C LEU A 26 5.21 3.76 -3.77
N LEU A 27 4.83 2.95 -2.77
CA LEU A 27 4.77 3.33 -1.37
C LEU A 27 6.11 3.03 -0.72
N SER A 28 6.88 4.04 -0.39
CA SER A 28 8.22 3.90 0.20
C SER A 28 8.26 4.39 1.64
N GLY A 29 9.18 3.84 2.44
CA GLY A 29 9.44 4.30 3.80
C GLY A 29 9.78 3.18 4.77
N PRO A 30 10.15 3.48 6.03
CA PRO A 30 10.59 2.50 7.02
C PRO A 30 9.63 1.31 7.20
N PRO A 31 10.11 0.16 7.69
CA PRO A 31 9.22 -0.96 8.01
C PRO A 31 8.24 -0.60 9.13
N GLY A 32 7.10 -1.29 9.17
CA GLY A 32 6.10 -1.15 10.24
C GLY A 32 5.21 0.10 10.20
N ILE A 33 5.36 1.01 9.23
CA ILE A 33 4.57 2.25 9.12
C ILE A 33 3.24 2.10 8.38
N GLY A 34 2.82 0.88 8.07
CA GLY A 34 1.49 0.60 7.53
C GLY A 34 1.33 0.70 6.01
N LYS A 35 2.40 0.70 5.20
CA LYS A 35 2.34 0.78 3.73
C LYS A 35 1.38 -0.24 3.11
N THR A 36 1.57 -1.51 3.40
CA THR A 36 0.74 -2.62 2.90
C THR A 36 -0.68 -2.54 3.43
N THR A 37 -0.85 -2.15 4.68
CA THR A 37 -2.18 -1.96 5.31
C THR A 37 -2.97 -0.88 4.60
N VAL A 38 -2.34 0.25 4.29
CA VAL A 38 -2.98 1.36 3.56
C VAL A 38 -3.32 0.97 2.14
N ALA A 39 -2.43 0.25 1.43
CA ALA A 39 -2.71 -0.26 0.09
C ALA A 39 -3.97 -1.14 0.07
N LYS A 40 -4.06 -2.09 1.00
CA LYS A 40 -5.24 -2.96 1.15
C LYS A 40 -6.50 -2.19 1.54
N ALA A 41 -6.38 -1.22 2.47
CA ALA A 41 -7.50 -0.39 2.90
C ALA A 41 -8.06 0.44 1.75
N LEU A 42 -7.18 1.04 0.93
CA LEU A 42 -7.56 1.81 -0.25
C LEU A 42 -8.36 0.97 -1.25
N CYS A 43 -7.89 -0.26 -1.53
CA CYS A 43 -8.61 -1.19 -2.42
C CYS A 43 -9.98 -1.55 -1.86
N LYS A 44 -10.08 -1.84 -0.56
CA LYS A 44 -11.35 -2.18 0.08
C LYS A 44 -12.33 -1.02 0.06
N GLU A 45 -11.88 0.20 0.31
CA GLU A 45 -12.72 1.39 0.36
C GLU A 45 -13.27 1.77 -1.02
N LEU A 46 -12.50 1.51 -2.09
CA LEU A 46 -12.95 1.67 -3.48
C LEU A 46 -13.76 0.47 -4.02
N GLY A 47 -13.84 -0.64 -3.26
CA GLY A 47 -14.49 -1.84 -3.73
C GLY A 47 -13.79 -2.51 -4.92
N VAL A 48 -12.48 -2.28 -5.09
CA VAL A 48 -11.70 -2.90 -6.16
C VAL A 48 -11.15 -4.27 -5.74
N ASP A 49 -11.19 -5.23 -6.65
CA ASP A 49 -10.54 -6.51 -6.44
C ASP A 49 -9.02 -6.34 -6.40
N TYR A 50 -8.36 -6.98 -5.45
CA TYR A 50 -6.90 -6.93 -5.36
C TYR A 50 -6.27 -8.29 -5.08
N TYR A 51 -5.07 -8.47 -5.61
CA TYR A 51 -4.22 -9.64 -5.40
C TYR A 51 -2.88 -9.21 -4.80
N VAL A 52 -2.41 -9.90 -3.75
CA VAL A 52 -1.16 -9.55 -3.05
C VAL A 52 -0.10 -10.59 -3.35
N ILE A 53 1.07 -10.13 -3.75
CA ILE A 53 2.26 -10.95 -3.98
C ILE A 53 3.37 -10.42 -3.09
N ASN A 54 4.03 -11.30 -2.34
CA ASN A 54 5.17 -10.91 -1.51
C ASN A 54 6.47 -11.07 -2.31
N GLY A 55 7.24 -9.98 -2.45
CA GLY A 55 8.53 -9.96 -3.13
C GLY A 55 9.63 -10.77 -2.46
N SER A 56 9.46 -11.10 -1.17
CA SER A 56 10.41 -11.94 -0.43
C SER A 56 10.28 -13.44 -0.72
N ASP A 57 9.22 -13.89 -1.40
CA ASP A 57 9.02 -15.29 -1.78
C ASP A 57 9.70 -15.60 -3.12
N GLU A 58 11.03 -15.59 -3.14
CA GLU A 58 11.86 -15.71 -4.35
C GLU A 58 11.54 -16.96 -5.19
N GLY A 59 11.26 -18.09 -4.55
CA GLY A 59 11.08 -19.39 -5.23
C GLY A 59 9.80 -19.48 -6.06
N ARG A 60 8.77 -18.68 -5.75
CA ARG A 60 7.46 -18.72 -6.41
C ARG A 60 7.10 -17.42 -7.11
N PHE A 61 7.86 -16.35 -6.88
CA PHE A 61 7.50 -15.02 -7.34
C PHE A 61 7.33 -14.92 -8.85
N LEU A 62 8.30 -15.44 -9.62
CA LEU A 62 8.25 -15.39 -11.08
C LEU A 62 7.05 -16.15 -11.66
N ASP A 63 6.77 -17.34 -11.12
CA ASP A 63 5.63 -18.15 -11.56
C ASP A 63 4.32 -17.50 -11.14
N THR A 64 4.26 -16.91 -9.95
CA THR A 64 3.09 -16.19 -9.45
C THR A 64 2.80 -14.95 -10.31
N VAL A 65 3.82 -14.18 -10.69
CA VAL A 65 3.64 -13.01 -11.56
C VAL A 65 3.25 -13.45 -12.98
N ARG A 66 3.91 -14.44 -13.55
CA ARG A 66 3.65 -14.91 -14.91
C ARG A 66 2.28 -15.56 -15.09
N ASN A 67 1.82 -16.31 -14.11
CA ASN A 67 0.61 -17.11 -14.22
C ASN A 67 -0.56 -16.46 -13.44
N ASN A 68 -0.41 -16.29 -12.14
CA ASN A 68 -1.52 -15.86 -11.28
C ASN A 68 -1.86 -14.39 -11.49
N ALA A 69 -0.85 -13.52 -11.57
CA ALA A 69 -1.08 -12.09 -11.78
C ALA A 69 -1.65 -11.83 -13.19
N LYS A 70 -1.16 -12.52 -14.21
CA LYS A 70 -1.71 -12.42 -15.57
C LYS A 70 -3.16 -12.89 -15.63
N ASN A 71 -3.47 -14.04 -15.05
CA ASN A 71 -4.84 -14.56 -15.01
C ASN A 71 -5.76 -13.61 -14.25
N PHE A 72 -5.31 -13.08 -13.10
CA PHE A 72 -6.08 -12.11 -12.33
C PHE A 72 -6.32 -10.82 -13.12
N ALA A 73 -5.31 -10.27 -13.79
CA ALA A 73 -5.43 -9.06 -14.60
C ALA A 73 -6.30 -9.25 -15.85
N ALA A 74 -6.27 -10.45 -16.47
CA ALA A 74 -7.02 -10.77 -17.68
C ALA A 74 -8.51 -11.06 -17.42
N THR A 75 -8.89 -11.47 -16.18
CA THR A 75 -10.30 -11.74 -15.85
C THR A 75 -11.07 -10.46 -15.58
N VAL A 76 -12.32 -10.39 -16.03
CA VAL A 76 -13.22 -9.29 -15.69
C VAL A 76 -13.81 -9.55 -14.30
N SER A 77 -13.87 -8.53 -13.44
CA SER A 77 -14.57 -8.64 -12.17
C SER A 77 -16.08 -8.55 -12.42
N LEU A 78 -16.81 -9.59 -12.02
CA LEU A 78 -18.28 -9.59 -12.12
C LEU A 78 -18.96 -8.98 -10.89
N ALA A 79 -18.19 -8.81 -9.80
CA ALA A 79 -18.71 -8.34 -8.51
C ALA A 79 -18.30 -6.91 -8.16
N SER A 80 -17.37 -6.31 -8.88
CA SER A 80 -16.86 -4.96 -8.62
C SER A 80 -17.43 -3.97 -9.63
N GLU A 81 -17.98 -2.86 -9.16
CA GLU A 81 -18.36 -1.72 -9.98
C GLU A 81 -17.15 -0.90 -10.45
N ALA A 82 -15.97 -1.19 -9.93
CA ALA A 82 -14.74 -0.49 -10.24
C ALA A 82 -14.20 -0.86 -11.62
N SER A 83 -13.67 0.13 -12.32
CA SER A 83 -13.16 0.02 -13.69
C SER A 83 -11.84 -0.77 -13.81
N HIS A 84 -11.18 -1.08 -12.70
CA HIS A 84 -9.86 -1.71 -12.69
C HIS A 84 -9.65 -2.63 -11.49
N LYS A 85 -8.66 -3.51 -11.59
CA LYS A 85 -8.17 -4.36 -10.52
C LYS A 85 -6.82 -3.86 -10.01
N VAL A 86 -6.38 -4.33 -8.85
CA VAL A 86 -5.10 -3.93 -8.26
C VAL A 86 -4.24 -5.15 -7.92
N ILE A 87 -2.97 -5.11 -8.34
CA ILE A 87 -1.95 -6.06 -7.89
C ILE A 87 -1.01 -5.33 -6.92
N ILE A 88 -0.96 -5.82 -5.69
CA ILE A 88 -0.07 -5.30 -4.66
C ILE A 88 1.18 -6.17 -4.61
N ILE A 89 2.33 -5.58 -4.90
CA ILE A 89 3.65 -6.20 -4.77
C ILE A 89 4.25 -5.70 -3.45
N ASP A 90 4.15 -6.54 -2.43
CA ASP A 90 4.69 -6.21 -1.11
C ASP A 90 6.18 -6.52 -1.04
N GLU A 91 6.97 -5.65 -0.38
CA GLU A 91 8.43 -5.77 -0.27
C GLU A 91 9.15 -5.89 -1.64
N ALA A 92 8.76 -5.04 -2.59
CA ALA A 92 9.31 -5.06 -3.95
C ALA A 92 10.83 -4.84 -4.02
N ASP A 93 11.41 -4.20 -3.01
CA ASP A 93 12.85 -4.01 -2.86
C ASP A 93 13.64 -5.28 -2.53
N ASN A 94 12.96 -6.40 -2.25
CA ASN A 94 13.56 -7.73 -2.12
C ASN A 94 13.58 -8.52 -3.43
N THR A 95 12.98 -7.99 -4.49
CA THR A 95 12.97 -8.63 -5.80
C THR A 95 14.24 -8.31 -6.61
N THR A 96 14.64 -9.23 -7.49
CA THR A 96 15.77 -9.00 -8.40
C THR A 96 15.44 -7.99 -9.50
N SER A 97 16.47 -7.40 -10.13
CA SER A 97 16.29 -6.45 -11.22
C SER A 97 15.54 -7.05 -12.40
N ASP A 98 15.74 -8.34 -12.71
CA ASP A 98 15.04 -9.04 -13.80
C ASP A 98 13.55 -9.17 -13.52
N VAL A 99 13.18 -9.47 -12.26
CA VAL A 99 11.81 -9.49 -11.80
C VAL A 99 11.18 -8.10 -11.92
N GLN A 100 11.90 -7.06 -11.52
CA GLN A 100 11.41 -5.69 -11.62
C GLN A 100 11.22 -5.25 -13.09
N LEU A 101 12.06 -5.70 -14.00
CA LEU A 101 11.87 -5.48 -15.44
C LEU A 101 10.63 -6.22 -15.98
N LEU A 102 10.37 -7.43 -15.49
CA LEU A 102 9.15 -8.16 -15.83
C LEU A 102 7.91 -7.41 -15.32
N LEU A 103 7.93 -6.91 -14.09
CA LEU A 103 6.84 -6.10 -13.50
C LEU A 103 6.61 -4.82 -14.30
N ARG A 104 7.68 -4.16 -14.75
CA ARG A 104 7.57 -3.01 -15.65
C ARG A 104 6.80 -3.35 -16.93
N ALA A 105 7.15 -4.48 -17.57
CA ALA A 105 6.43 -4.93 -18.77
C ALA A 105 4.96 -5.25 -18.47
N SER A 106 4.68 -5.86 -17.31
CA SER A 106 3.31 -6.16 -16.88
C SER A 106 2.46 -4.91 -16.63
N ILE A 107 3.04 -3.81 -16.12
CA ILE A 107 2.34 -2.53 -15.98
C ILE A 107 1.85 -2.04 -17.34
N GLU A 108 2.67 -2.15 -18.39
CA GLU A 108 2.30 -1.72 -19.74
C GLU A 108 1.27 -2.67 -20.38
N GLU A 109 1.49 -3.98 -20.23
CA GLU A 109 0.62 -5.03 -20.79
C GLU A 109 -0.80 -4.96 -20.23
N PHE A 110 -0.96 -4.69 -18.92
CA PHE A 110 -2.27 -4.71 -18.26
C PHE A 110 -2.82 -3.33 -17.92
N SER A 111 -2.25 -2.27 -18.50
CA SER A 111 -2.61 -0.87 -18.20
C SER A 111 -4.10 -0.54 -18.36
N ALA A 112 -4.81 -1.26 -19.24
CA ALA A 112 -6.25 -1.04 -19.47
C ALA A 112 -7.11 -1.47 -18.27
N ASN A 113 -6.76 -2.59 -17.60
CA ASN A 113 -7.65 -3.26 -16.63
C ASN A 113 -7.05 -3.39 -15.23
N CYS A 114 -5.75 -3.12 -15.07
CA CYS A 114 -5.05 -3.38 -13.82
C CYS A 114 -4.10 -2.25 -13.45
N ARG A 115 -3.99 -1.99 -12.15
CA ARG A 115 -3.00 -1.08 -11.56
C ARG A 115 -2.10 -1.83 -10.61
N PHE A 116 -0.89 -1.33 -10.44
CA PHE A 116 0.12 -1.94 -9.57
C PHE A 116 0.44 -1.02 -8.40
N VAL A 117 0.44 -1.59 -7.21
CA VAL A 117 0.87 -0.90 -5.99
C VAL A 117 2.07 -1.62 -5.43
N PHE A 118 3.21 -0.98 -5.43
CA PHE A 118 4.46 -1.50 -4.87
C PHE A 118 4.66 -0.94 -3.48
N THR A 119 5.10 -1.78 -2.54
CA THR A 119 5.65 -1.31 -1.28
C THR A 119 7.15 -1.59 -1.23
N CYS A 120 7.93 -0.70 -0.64
CA CYS A 120 9.35 -0.89 -0.42
C CYS A 120 9.84 -0.17 0.84
N ASN A 121 10.88 -0.71 1.47
CA ASN A 121 11.57 -0.04 2.56
C ASN A 121 12.69 0.87 2.01
N TYR A 122 13.33 0.44 0.94
CA TYR A 122 14.46 1.12 0.31
C TYR A 122 14.16 1.44 -1.15
N LYS A 123 13.68 2.65 -1.42
CA LYS A 123 13.33 3.10 -2.79
C LYS A 123 14.50 3.04 -3.79
N ASN A 124 15.75 3.13 -3.30
CA ASN A 124 16.95 3.03 -4.14
C ASN A 124 17.22 1.62 -4.67
N LYS A 125 16.57 0.60 -4.13
CA LYS A 125 16.62 -0.77 -4.66
C LYS A 125 15.60 -1.01 -5.78
N ILE A 126 14.68 -0.07 -6.00
CA ILE A 126 13.72 -0.13 -7.09
C ILE A 126 14.33 0.50 -8.34
N ILE A 127 14.25 -0.18 -9.47
CA ILE A 127 14.83 0.30 -10.74
C ILE A 127 14.14 1.57 -11.24
N SER A 128 14.89 2.46 -11.84
CA SER A 128 14.38 3.73 -12.38
C SER A 128 13.16 3.58 -13.32
N PRO A 129 13.10 2.55 -14.20
CA PRO A 129 11.93 2.33 -15.06
C PRO A 129 10.62 2.08 -14.32
N LEU A 130 10.63 1.53 -13.09
CA LEU A 130 9.43 1.41 -12.25
C LEU A 130 9.08 2.74 -11.60
N HIS A 131 10.08 3.49 -11.12
CA HIS A 131 9.84 4.83 -10.56
C HIS A 131 9.11 5.75 -11.54
N SER A 132 9.49 5.73 -12.82
CA SER A 132 8.89 6.61 -13.84
C SER A 132 7.44 6.25 -14.19
N ARG A 133 6.97 5.05 -13.80
CA ARG A 133 5.62 4.54 -14.10
C ARG A 133 4.68 4.59 -12.90
N CYS A 134 5.19 4.97 -11.74
CA CYS A 134 4.43 4.99 -10.50
C CYS A 134 4.42 6.39 -9.87
N SER A 135 3.32 6.76 -9.27
CA SER A 135 3.27 7.88 -8.33
C SER A 135 3.95 7.46 -7.02
N VAL A 136 5.05 8.10 -6.68
CA VAL A 136 5.83 7.78 -5.48
C VAL A 136 5.25 8.50 -4.27
N ILE A 137 4.87 7.75 -3.23
CA ILE A 137 4.40 8.28 -1.96
C ILE A 137 5.39 7.86 -0.87
N ASP A 138 6.05 8.85 -0.26
CA ASP A 138 7.00 8.62 0.82
C ASP A 138 6.28 8.70 2.17
N PHE A 139 6.25 7.57 2.87
CA PHE A 139 5.66 7.42 4.21
C PHE A 139 6.57 7.89 5.34
N SER A 140 7.77 8.39 5.02
CA SER A 140 8.68 8.91 6.03
C SER A 140 8.04 10.06 6.80
N VAL A 141 8.06 9.95 8.13
CA VAL A 141 7.46 10.95 9.01
C VAL A 141 8.47 12.05 9.31
N ASN A 142 8.15 13.27 8.92
CA ASN A 142 8.93 14.44 9.26
C ASN A 142 8.90 14.71 10.77
N LYS A 143 9.96 15.31 11.31
CA LYS A 143 10.02 15.69 12.73
C LYS A 143 8.82 16.54 13.17
N ARG A 144 8.29 17.40 12.29
CA ARG A 144 7.13 18.28 12.55
C ARG A 144 5.82 17.52 12.68
N ASP A 145 5.68 16.38 12.01
CA ASP A 145 4.44 15.59 12.00
C ASP A 145 4.39 14.57 13.14
N LYS A 146 5.54 14.25 13.76
CA LYS A 146 5.61 13.27 14.86
C LYS A 146 4.62 13.54 15.99
N PRO A 147 4.49 14.77 16.54
CA PRO A 147 3.53 15.03 17.63
C PRO A 147 2.08 14.81 17.20
N LYS A 148 1.73 15.17 15.97
CA LYS A 148 0.38 14.95 15.43
C LYS A 148 0.07 13.47 15.27
N ILE A 149 1.04 12.70 14.78
CA ILE A 149 0.90 11.25 14.62
C ILE A 149 0.80 10.57 15.98
N ALA A 150 1.63 10.95 16.95
CA ALA A 150 1.53 10.46 18.33
C ALA A 150 0.14 10.75 18.95
N ALA A 151 -0.42 11.92 18.72
CA ALA A 151 -1.77 12.25 19.19
C ALA A 151 -2.85 11.37 18.51
N GLN A 152 -2.71 11.07 17.20
CA GLN A 152 -3.61 10.15 16.50
C GLN A 152 -3.50 8.72 17.07
N PHE A 153 -2.28 8.23 17.35
CA PHE A 153 -2.06 6.94 18.00
C PHE A 153 -2.71 6.90 19.38
N PHE A 154 -2.50 7.92 20.20
CA PHE A 154 -3.09 8.01 21.51
C PHE A 154 -4.63 7.94 21.46
N THR A 155 -5.24 8.70 20.57
CA THR A 155 -6.70 8.67 20.39
C THR A 155 -7.19 7.29 19.96
N ARG A 156 -6.49 6.67 19.02
CA ARG A 156 -6.88 5.34 18.50
C ARG A 156 -6.72 4.24 19.54
N ILE A 157 -5.63 4.25 20.30
CA ILE A 157 -5.40 3.27 21.37
C ILE A 157 -6.50 3.38 22.44
N ASN A 158 -6.79 4.59 22.91
CA ASN A 158 -7.87 4.79 23.90
C ASN A 158 -9.23 4.31 23.37
N TYR A 159 -9.55 4.60 22.10
CA TYR A 159 -10.78 4.12 21.49
C TYR A 159 -10.86 2.57 21.48
N ILE A 160 -9.74 1.91 21.15
CA ILE A 160 -9.67 0.43 21.15
C ILE A 160 -9.86 -0.10 22.58
N LEU A 161 -9.14 0.46 23.56
CA LEU A 161 -9.23 0.04 24.96
C LEU A 161 -10.65 0.19 25.54
N GLU A 162 -11.31 1.32 25.23
CA GLU A 162 -12.72 1.51 25.60
C GLU A 162 -13.65 0.48 24.97
N LYS A 163 -13.45 0.16 23.69
CA LYS A 163 -14.27 -0.84 22.98
C LYS A 163 -14.08 -2.26 23.51
N GLU A 164 -12.86 -2.60 23.92
CA GLU A 164 -12.53 -3.91 24.51
C GLU A 164 -12.81 -3.97 26.01
N GLY A 165 -13.30 -2.87 26.62
CA GLY A 165 -13.61 -2.83 28.06
C GLY A 165 -12.38 -2.92 28.96
N VAL A 166 -11.20 -2.51 28.47
CA VAL A 166 -9.95 -2.53 29.22
C VAL A 166 -9.72 -1.19 29.90
N GLU A 167 -9.69 -1.20 31.24
CA GLU A 167 -9.29 -0.03 32.02
C GLU A 167 -7.80 0.24 31.85
N SER A 168 -7.42 1.45 31.47
CA SER A 168 -6.03 1.86 31.29
C SER A 168 -5.78 3.28 31.81
N ASP A 169 -4.61 3.50 32.41
CA ASP A 169 -4.17 4.84 32.76
C ASP A 169 -3.67 5.57 31.51
N LYS A 170 -4.28 6.72 31.20
CA LYS A 170 -3.91 7.57 30.06
C LYS A 170 -2.45 8.02 30.08
N LYS A 171 -1.84 8.12 31.29
CA LYS A 171 -0.41 8.45 31.40
C LYS A 171 0.48 7.31 30.92
N VAL A 172 0.14 6.07 31.31
CA VAL A 172 0.89 4.88 30.84
C VAL A 172 0.75 4.71 29.33
N VAL A 173 -0.44 4.92 28.78
CA VAL A 173 -0.64 4.88 27.31
C VAL A 173 0.18 5.94 26.60
N ALA A 174 0.30 7.15 27.18
CA ALA A 174 1.10 8.23 26.58
C ALA A 174 2.61 7.97 26.62
N GLU A 175 3.11 7.22 27.62
CA GLU A 175 4.54 6.85 27.73
C GLU A 175 4.95 5.73 26.74
N LEU A 176 3.99 4.96 26.22
CA LEU A 176 4.22 3.88 25.25
C LEU A 176 4.28 4.37 23.80
N ILE A 177 3.90 5.62 23.50
CA ILE A 177 3.82 6.21 22.16
C ILE A 177 5.00 7.18 21.92
#